data_0e06c7b0b96885fc6c80b760adb5ae6c
#
_entry.id   0e06c7b0b96885fc6c80b760adb5ae6c
#
_cell.length_a   1.000
_cell.length_b   1.000
_cell.length_c   1.000
_cell.angle_alpha   90.00
_cell.angle_beta   90.00
_cell.angle_gamma   90.00
#
_symmetry.space_group_name_H-M   'P 1'
#
loop_
_entity.id
_entity.type
_entity.pdbx_description
1 polymer ?
#
loop_
_entity_poly.entity_id
_entity_poly.type
_entity_poly.pdbx_seq_one_letter_code
_entity_poly.pdbx_strand_id
1 'polypeptide(L)'
;NEADYSTINAAIKQAAEQYKDSYADFTDSVTTSGYVTYMDDEKISVVFQHRLPEGESTLPKLTALNFRIETGEQIAPSEMIAIDDELVMRFRAQDQTQNGGVDFVTNSTDEELLKLLSDPRESAYFYSKAGLEVGFNYESEEYGKGWVSVTLKERAL
;
A
#
# COMPACT_ATOMS: atom_id res chain seq x y z
N ASN A 1 31.14 3.46 0.53
CA ASN A 1 30.19 4.34 1.23
C ASN A 1 29.17 3.47 1.95
N GLU A 2 29.22 3.47 3.27
CA GLU A 2 28.11 2.89 4.04
C GLU A 2 26.87 3.73 3.75
N ALA A 3 25.81 3.07 3.29
CA ALA A 3 24.54 3.72 3.07
C ALA A 3 24.03 4.27 4.41
N ASP A 4 23.61 5.52 4.43
CA ASP A 4 23.01 6.13 5.61
C ASP A 4 21.53 5.75 5.67
N TYR A 5 21.24 4.72 6.45
CA TYR A 5 19.87 4.26 6.67
C TYR A 5 19.06 5.13 7.64
N SER A 6 19.62 6.19 8.20
CA SER A 6 18.93 7.00 9.21
C SER A 6 17.65 7.65 8.68
N THR A 7 17.70 8.17 7.45
CA THR A 7 16.53 8.76 6.77
C THR A 7 15.45 7.72 6.52
N ILE A 8 15.85 6.54 6.03
CA ILE A 8 14.92 5.43 5.77
C ILE A 8 14.27 4.95 7.08
N ASN A 9 15.07 4.75 8.12
CA ASN A 9 14.59 4.30 9.42
C ASN A 9 13.63 5.31 10.08
N ALA A 10 13.92 6.61 9.96
CA ALA A 10 13.04 7.67 10.46
C ALA A 10 11.68 7.67 9.73
N ALA A 11 11.70 7.52 8.41
CA ALA A 11 10.47 7.45 7.60
C ALA A 11 9.64 6.20 7.92
N ILE A 12 10.29 5.05 8.10
CA ILE A 12 9.63 3.80 8.49
C ILE A 12 8.97 3.96 9.86
N LYS A 13 9.67 4.53 10.83
CA LYS A 13 9.12 4.78 12.17
C LYS A 13 7.91 5.72 12.12
N GLN A 14 8.01 6.81 11.37
CA GLN A 14 6.91 7.75 11.20
C GLN A 14 5.70 7.08 10.54
N ALA A 15 5.91 6.28 9.52
CA ALA A 15 4.83 5.54 8.85
C ALA A 15 4.18 4.49 9.76
N ALA A 16 4.96 3.78 10.57
CA ALA A 16 4.45 2.82 11.56
C ALA A 16 3.57 3.48 12.62
N GLU A 17 3.85 4.73 12.94
CA GLU A 17 3.17 5.50 13.99
C GLU A 17 2.13 6.49 13.46
N GLN A 18 1.90 6.53 12.14
CA GLN A 18 1.09 7.57 11.48
C GLN A 18 -0.34 7.73 11.99
N TYR A 19 -0.92 6.69 12.56
CA TYR A 19 -2.30 6.71 13.07
C TYR A 19 -2.41 6.96 14.57
N LYS A 20 -1.30 7.05 15.30
CA LYS A 20 -1.32 7.24 16.77
C LYS A 20 -2.03 8.52 17.19
N ASP A 21 -1.75 9.63 16.52
CA ASP A 21 -2.31 10.94 16.87
C ASP A 21 -3.81 11.00 16.55
N SER A 22 -4.23 10.43 15.42
CA SER A 22 -5.63 10.38 14.99
C SER A 22 -6.50 9.54 15.94
N TYR A 23 -5.90 8.60 16.66
CA TYR A 23 -6.57 7.69 17.59
C TYR A 23 -5.99 7.81 18.99
N ALA A 24 -5.64 9.03 19.43
CA ALA A 24 -4.95 9.28 20.70
C ALA A 24 -5.70 8.69 21.92
N ASP A 25 -7.03 8.74 21.93
CA ASP A 25 -7.87 8.18 22.98
C ASP A 25 -7.98 6.64 22.94
N PHE A 26 -7.50 6.02 21.85
CA PHE A 26 -7.59 4.58 21.57
C PHE A 26 -6.25 3.99 21.12
N THR A 27 -5.13 4.56 21.55
CA THR A 27 -3.79 4.16 21.10
C THR A 27 -3.47 2.70 21.36
N ASP A 28 -3.96 2.14 22.45
CA ASP A 28 -3.78 0.72 22.78
C ASP A 28 -4.57 -0.22 21.84
N SER A 29 -5.51 0.34 21.07
CA SER A 29 -6.32 -0.40 20.12
C SER A 29 -5.80 -0.29 18.67
N VAL A 30 -4.80 0.57 18.42
CA VAL A 30 -4.12 0.66 17.12
C VAL A 30 -3.01 -0.37 17.07
N THR A 31 -3.11 -1.30 16.12
CA THR A 31 -2.08 -2.32 15.91
C THR A 31 -1.45 -2.10 14.53
N THR A 32 -0.14 -2.09 14.46
CA THR A 32 0.61 -1.97 13.21
C THR A 32 1.65 -3.08 13.11
N SER A 33 1.65 -3.78 11.99
CA SER A 33 2.68 -4.76 11.64
C SER A 33 3.40 -4.29 10.37
N GLY A 34 4.73 -4.27 10.41
CA GLY A 34 5.56 -3.85 9.27
C GLY A 34 6.38 -5.02 8.72
N TYR A 35 6.51 -5.08 7.40
CA TYR A 35 7.24 -6.13 6.69
C TYR A 35 8.11 -5.54 5.60
N VAL A 36 9.34 -6.02 5.49
CA VAL A 36 10.15 -5.82 4.28
C VAL A 36 9.70 -6.85 3.26
N THR A 37 9.08 -6.39 2.18
CA THR A 37 8.58 -7.29 1.11
C THR A 37 9.59 -7.51 0.00
N TYR A 38 10.52 -6.58 -0.16
CA TYR A 38 11.58 -6.64 -1.15
C TYR A 38 12.79 -5.82 -0.70
N MET A 39 13.98 -6.33 -0.98
CA MET A 39 15.23 -5.60 -0.78
C MET A 39 16.30 -6.16 -1.72
N ASP A 40 16.97 -5.26 -2.44
CA ASP A 40 18.17 -5.53 -3.21
C ASP A 40 19.24 -4.45 -2.94
N ASP A 41 20.24 -4.34 -3.77
CA ASP A 41 21.31 -3.35 -3.59
C ASP A 41 20.85 -1.91 -3.90
N GLU A 42 19.75 -1.74 -4.60
CA GLU A 42 19.26 -0.43 -5.08
C GLU A 42 18.06 0.08 -4.30
N LYS A 43 17.16 -0.81 -3.90
CA LYS A 43 15.86 -0.41 -3.33
C LYS A 43 15.34 -1.34 -2.26
N ILE A 44 14.48 -0.79 -1.41
CA ILE A 44 13.75 -1.52 -0.37
C ILE A 44 12.27 -1.12 -0.40
N SER A 45 11.40 -2.11 -0.25
CA SER A 45 9.96 -1.92 -0.06
C SER A 45 9.56 -2.41 1.33
N VAL A 46 8.79 -1.57 2.03
CA VAL A 46 8.25 -1.86 3.36
C VAL A 46 6.75 -1.67 3.32
N VAL A 47 6.02 -2.64 3.83
CA VAL A 47 4.55 -2.62 3.88
C VAL A 47 4.10 -2.62 5.34
N PHE A 48 3.07 -1.84 5.62
CA PHE A 48 2.44 -1.80 6.94
C PHE A 48 0.99 -2.24 6.82
N GLN A 49 0.59 -3.13 7.71
CA GLN A 49 -0.81 -3.49 7.94
C GLN A 49 -1.24 -2.89 9.26
N HIS A 50 -2.16 -1.94 9.21
CA HIS A 50 -2.71 -1.29 10.39
C HIS A 50 -4.09 -1.85 10.69
N ARG A 51 -4.41 -1.98 11.98
CA ARG A 51 -5.76 -2.23 12.46
C ARG A 51 -6.17 -1.06 13.32
N LEU A 52 -7.16 -0.32 12.87
CA LEU A 52 -7.64 0.89 13.50
C LEU A 52 -8.96 0.59 14.23
N PRO A 53 -9.21 1.19 15.41
CA PRO A 53 -10.49 1.01 16.09
C PRO A 53 -11.63 1.66 15.30
N GLU A 54 -12.72 0.94 15.13
CA GLU A 54 -13.93 1.40 14.47
C GLU A 54 -15.16 0.83 15.17
N GLY A 55 -15.73 1.59 16.13
CA GLY A 55 -16.80 1.09 16.97
C GLY A 55 -16.37 -0.16 17.74
N GLU A 56 -17.12 -1.26 17.59
CA GLU A 56 -16.80 -2.56 18.19
C GLU A 56 -15.91 -3.44 17.28
N SER A 57 -15.59 -2.96 16.07
CA SER A 57 -14.78 -3.67 15.08
C SER A 57 -13.45 -2.95 14.81
N THR A 58 -12.66 -3.47 13.88
CA THR A 58 -11.42 -2.86 13.44
C THR A 58 -11.45 -2.60 11.95
N LEU A 59 -10.82 -1.48 11.54
CA LEU A 59 -10.64 -1.12 10.14
C LEU A 59 -9.21 -1.50 9.71
N PRO A 60 -9.06 -2.45 8.76
CA PRO A 60 -7.73 -2.74 8.22
C PRO A 60 -7.31 -1.66 7.22
N LYS A 61 -6.06 -1.22 7.31
CA LYS A 61 -5.42 -0.31 6.35
C LYS A 61 -4.08 -0.89 5.89
N LEU A 62 -3.83 -0.77 4.60
CA LEU A 62 -2.56 -1.13 3.98
C LEU A 62 -1.83 0.14 3.54
N THR A 63 -0.58 0.29 3.93
CA THR A 63 0.29 1.37 3.44
C THR A 63 1.64 0.80 3.05
N ALA A 64 2.36 1.49 2.17
CA ALA A 64 3.66 1.05 1.68
C ALA A 64 4.62 2.22 1.52
N LEU A 65 5.90 1.95 1.72
CA LEU A 65 7.00 2.86 1.45
C LEU A 65 8.07 2.14 0.63
N ASN A 66 8.64 2.87 -0.30
CA ASN A 66 9.72 2.39 -1.16
C ASN A 66 10.85 3.41 -1.16
N PHE A 67 12.08 2.95 -1.03
CA PHE A 67 13.26 3.83 -0.95
C PHE A 67 14.36 3.37 -1.87
N ARG A 68 15.11 4.33 -2.40
CA ARG A 68 16.45 4.10 -2.97
C ARG A 68 17.43 3.99 -1.81
N ILE A 69 18.18 2.89 -1.75
CA ILE A 69 19.09 2.63 -0.63
C ILE A 69 20.26 3.61 -0.62
N GLU A 70 20.81 3.90 -1.79
CA GLU A 70 21.98 4.79 -1.91
C GLU A 70 21.72 6.21 -1.40
N THR A 71 20.54 6.76 -1.71
CA THR A 71 20.21 8.18 -1.42
C THR A 71 19.28 8.34 -0.21
N GLY A 72 18.58 7.28 0.19
CA GLY A 72 17.50 7.35 1.18
C GLY A 72 16.23 8.03 0.66
N GLU A 73 16.17 8.36 -0.63
CA GLU A 73 15.00 8.99 -1.23
C GLU A 73 13.85 8.01 -1.39
N GLN A 74 12.66 8.50 -1.11
CA GLN A 74 11.43 7.75 -1.31
C GLN A 74 11.10 7.66 -2.81
N ILE A 75 10.74 6.47 -3.26
CA ILE A 75 10.28 6.21 -4.62
C ILE A 75 8.76 6.41 -4.64
N ALA A 76 8.29 7.37 -5.44
CA ALA A 76 6.85 7.60 -5.60
C ALA A 76 6.22 6.51 -6.49
N PRO A 77 4.94 6.16 -6.29
CA PRO A 77 4.26 5.18 -7.15
C PRO A 77 4.33 5.49 -8.64
N SER A 78 4.27 6.75 -9.02
CA SER A 78 4.38 7.20 -10.43
C SER A 78 5.75 6.93 -11.06
N GLU A 79 6.79 6.73 -10.25
CA GLU A 79 8.11 6.30 -10.72
C GLU A 79 8.20 4.78 -10.91
N MET A 80 7.27 4.04 -10.34
CA MET A 80 7.24 2.57 -10.38
C MET A 80 6.41 2.07 -11.56
N ILE A 81 5.31 2.74 -11.88
CA ILE A 81 4.38 2.39 -12.95
C ILE A 81 3.56 3.61 -13.36
N ALA A 82 3.13 3.67 -14.62
CA ALA A 82 2.16 4.65 -15.07
C ALA A 82 0.79 4.41 -14.42
N ILE A 83 0.20 5.43 -13.84
CA ILE A 83 -1.10 5.36 -13.15
C ILE A 83 -2.15 5.97 -14.07
N ASP A 84 -2.78 5.14 -14.88
CA ASP A 84 -3.69 5.51 -15.95
C ASP A 84 -4.77 4.44 -16.18
N ASP A 85 -5.56 4.61 -17.23
CA ASP A 85 -6.63 3.66 -17.58
C ASP A 85 -6.09 2.26 -17.93
N GLU A 86 -4.90 2.16 -18.48
CA GLU A 86 -4.26 0.87 -18.74
C GLU A 86 -3.96 0.12 -17.44
N LEU A 87 -3.50 0.83 -16.41
CA LEU A 87 -3.30 0.24 -15.08
C LEU A 87 -4.60 -0.33 -14.53
N VAL A 88 -5.72 0.40 -14.68
CA VAL A 88 -7.04 -0.08 -14.23
C VAL A 88 -7.42 -1.39 -14.92
N MET A 89 -7.21 -1.47 -16.24
CA MET A 89 -7.48 -2.68 -17.00
C MET A 89 -6.61 -3.85 -16.54
N ARG A 90 -5.32 -3.60 -16.33
CA ARG A 90 -4.38 -4.61 -15.83
C ARG A 90 -4.74 -5.07 -14.41
N PHE A 91 -5.17 -4.16 -13.56
CA PHE A 91 -5.64 -4.45 -12.21
C PHE A 91 -6.84 -5.39 -12.23
N ARG A 92 -7.86 -5.09 -13.05
CA ARG A 92 -9.06 -5.94 -13.18
C ARG A 92 -8.75 -7.34 -13.74
N ALA A 93 -7.72 -7.46 -14.57
CA ALA A 93 -7.34 -8.73 -15.17
C ALA A 93 -6.65 -9.70 -14.20
N GLN A 94 -6.22 -9.23 -13.02
CA GLN A 94 -5.53 -10.05 -12.04
C GLN A 94 -6.50 -10.74 -11.08
N ASP A 95 -6.05 -11.83 -10.49
CA ASP A 95 -6.80 -12.54 -9.46
C ASP A 95 -6.78 -11.75 -8.14
N GLN A 96 -7.94 -11.29 -7.73
CA GLN A 96 -8.12 -10.49 -6.51
C GLN A 96 -8.66 -11.31 -5.34
N THR A 97 -8.96 -12.58 -5.56
CA THR A 97 -9.65 -13.42 -4.58
C THR A 97 -8.88 -13.62 -3.28
N GLN A 98 -7.56 -13.56 -3.34
CA GLN A 98 -6.71 -13.78 -2.17
C GLN A 98 -6.76 -12.65 -1.15
N ASN A 99 -7.04 -11.43 -1.58
CA ASN A 99 -6.92 -10.23 -0.76
C ASN A 99 -8.25 -9.55 -0.43
N GLY A 100 -9.35 -10.19 -0.75
CA GLY A 100 -10.69 -9.63 -0.53
C GLY A 100 -11.02 -8.50 -1.51
N GLY A 101 -12.12 -7.84 -1.30
CA GLY A 101 -12.50 -6.67 -2.11
C GLY A 101 -12.98 -6.96 -3.53
N VAL A 102 -13.16 -8.23 -3.91
CA VAL A 102 -13.58 -8.63 -5.26
C VAL A 102 -14.88 -7.95 -5.67
N ASP A 103 -15.89 -7.99 -4.81
CA ASP A 103 -17.19 -7.39 -5.11
C ASP A 103 -17.10 -5.87 -5.25
N PHE A 104 -16.30 -5.21 -4.40
CA PHE A 104 -16.04 -3.78 -4.51
C PHE A 104 -15.41 -3.44 -5.87
N VAL A 105 -14.38 -4.16 -6.28
CA VAL A 105 -13.67 -3.92 -7.55
C VAL A 105 -14.61 -4.18 -8.73
N THR A 106 -15.35 -5.28 -8.71
CA THR A 106 -16.28 -5.66 -9.79
C THR A 106 -17.37 -4.61 -9.99
N ASN A 107 -17.87 -4.00 -8.93
CA ASN A 107 -18.98 -3.04 -8.97
C ASN A 107 -18.54 -1.58 -9.02
N SER A 108 -17.24 -1.30 -8.95
CA SER A 108 -16.69 0.06 -9.11
C SER A 108 -16.48 0.39 -10.58
N THR A 109 -16.64 1.67 -10.91
CA THR A 109 -16.30 2.18 -12.24
C THR A 109 -14.78 2.28 -12.41
N ASP A 110 -14.31 2.34 -13.66
CA ASP A 110 -12.89 2.55 -13.95
C ASP A 110 -12.38 3.89 -13.40
N GLU A 111 -13.23 4.92 -13.43
CA GLU A 111 -12.92 6.24 -12.84
C GLU A 111 -12.74 6.17 -11.33
N GLU A 112 -13.61 5.44 -10.63
CA GLU A 112 -13.50 5.22 -9.17
C GLU A 112 -12.22 4.47 -8.81
N LEU A 113 -11.88 3.42 -9.55
CA LEU A 113 -10.64 2.66 -9.33
C LEU A 113 -9.40 3.51 -9.62
N LEU A 114 -9.41 4.28 -10.70
CA LEU A 114 -8.28 5.17 -11.03
C LEU A 114 -8.08 6.23 -9.95
N LYS A 115 -9.16 6.76 -9.39
CA LYS A 115 -9.11 7.73 -8.29
C LYS A 115 -8.43 7.12 -7.05
N LEU A 116 -8.80 5.91 -6.67
CA LEU A 116 -8.18 5.21 -5.53
C LEU A 116 -6.71 4.86 -5.80
N LEU A 117 -6.40 4.37 -6.99
CA LEU A 117 -5.02 4.05 -7.40
C LEU A 117 -4.12 5.28 -7.48
N SER A 118 -4.70 6.46 -7.70
CA SER A 118 -3.99 7.74 -7.78
C SER A 118 -3.89 8.47 -6.43
N ASP A 119 -4.67 8.07 -5.43
CA ASP A 119 -4.68 8.73 -4.12
C ASP A 119 -3.52 8.23 -3.26
N PRO A 120 -2.53 9.10 -2.93
CA PRO A 120 -1.37 8.70 -2.14
C PRO A 120 -1.72 8.25 -0.71
N ARG A 121 -2.92 8.59 -0.22
CA ARG A 121 -3.37 8.19 1.12
C ARG A 121 -4.05 6.82 1.13
N GLU A 122 -4.59 6.40 -0.01
CA GLU A 122 -5.37 5.17 -0.11
C GLU A 122 -4.65 4.08 -0.92
N SER A 123 -3.74 4.44 -1.79
CA SER A 123 -3.01 3.48 -2.62
C SER A 123 -1.79 2.90 -1.91
N ALA A 124 -1.42 1.68 -2.30
CA ALA A 124 -0.21 1.02 -1.85
C ALA A 124 0.49 0.35 -3.03
N TYR A 125 1.73 0.75 -3.27
CA TYR A 125 2.59 0.21 -4.32
C TYR A 125 3.87 -0.28 -3.67
N PHE A 126 4.24 -1.53 -3.93
CA PHE A 126 5.46 -2.08 -3.36
C PHE A 126 5.99 -3.26 -4.18
N TYR A 127 7.30 -3.42 -4.18
CA TYR A 127 7.93 -4.55 -4.84
C TYR A 127 7.81 -5.82 -3.98
N SER A 128 7.70 -6.95 -4.65
CA SER A 128 7.78 -8.28 -4.07
C SER A 128 8.62 -9.17 -4.96
N LYS A 129 8.93 -10.38 -4.51
CA LYS A 129 9.65 -11.36 -5.35
C LYS A 129 8.85 -11.79 -6.57
N ALA A 130 7.52 -11.68 -6.51
CA ALA A 130 6.62 -12.06 -7.60
C ALA A 130 6.42 -10.96 -8.64
N GLY A 131 6.73 -9.70 -8.29
CA GLY A 131 6.55 -8.56 -9.16
C GLY A 131 6.18 -7.29 -8.38
N LEU A 132 5.50 -6.37 -9.04
CA LEU A 132 4.97 -5.16 -8.41
C LEU A 132 3.58 -5.43 -7.86
N GLU A 133 3.41 -5.21 -6.56
CA GLU A 133 2.11 -5.21 -5.92
C GLU A 133 1.47 -3.83 -6.05
N VAL A 134 0.22 -3.80 -6.46
CA VAL A 134 -0.58 -2.60 -6.62
C VAL A 134 -1.90 -2.78 -5.88
N GLY A 135 -2.23 -1.87 -5.00
CA GLY A 135 -3.45 -1.97 -4.22
C GLY A 135 -3.95 -0.65 -3.68
N PHE A 136 -5.07 -0.73 -2.98
CA PHE A 136 -5.68 0.41 -2.33
C PHE A 136 -6.57 -0.01 -1.16
N ASN A 137 -6.80 0.94 -0.27
CA ASN A 137 -7.80 0.84 0.77
C ASN A 137 -9.14 1.35 0.23
N TYR A 138 -10.24 0.73 0.60
CA TYR A 138 -11.57 1.15 0.21
C TYR A 138 -12.53 1.18 1.40
N GLU A 139 -13.53 2.04 1.32
CA GLU A 139 -14.64 2.11 2.24
C GLU A 139 -15.94 2.17 1.43
N SER A 140 -16.87 1.27 1.72
CA SER A 140 -18.13 1.15 1.02
C SER A 140 -19.25 0.76 1.99
N GLU A 141 -20.40 1.42 1.88
CA GLU A 141 -21.58 1.03 2.66
C GLU A 141 -22.10 -0.34 2.25
N GLU A 142 -21.97 -0.69 0.96
CA GLU A 142 -22.49 -1.93 0.40
C GLU A 142 -21.50 -3.10 0.53
N TYR A 143 -20.19 -2.84 0.26
CA TYR A 143 -19.16 -3.89 0.18
C TYR A 143 -18.19 -3.91 1.36
N GLY A 144 -18.41 -3.04 2.36
CA GLY A 144 -17.59 -2.98 3.56
C GLY A 144 -16.32 -2.16 3.38
N LYS A 145 -15.37 -2.37 4.28
CA LYS A 145 -14.11 -1.65 4.37
C LYS A 145 -12.95 -2.62 4.42
N GLY A 146 -11.89 -2.29 3.74
CA GLY A 146 -10.71 -3.13 3.70
C GLY A 146 -9.69 -2.64 2.70
N TRP A 147 -8.84 -3.54 2.25
CA TRP A 147 -7.91 -3.29 1.17
C TRP A 147 -7.89 -4.47 0.19
N VAL A 148 -7.45 -4.18 -1.02
CA VAL A 148 -7.25 -5.15 -2.08
C VAL A 148 -5.93 -4.86 -2.77
N SER A 149 -5.18 -5.89 -3.13
CA SER A 149 -3.99 -5.75 -3.94
C SER A 149 -3.88 -6.87 -4.96
N VAL A 150 -3.19 -6.58 -6.05
CA VAL A 150 -2.90 -7.52 -7.12
C VAL A 150 -1.41 -7.50 -7.45
N THR A 151 -0.88 -8.62 -7.90
CA THR A 151 0.50 -8.72 -8.35
C THR A 151 0.56 -8.54 -9.86
N LEU A 152 1.24 -7.49 -10.30
CA LEU A 152 1.58 -7.29 -11.69
C LEU A 152 2.94 -7.92 -11.96
N LYS A 153 2.98 -8.93 -12.81
CA LYS A 153 4.24 -9.57 -13.22
C LYS A 153 4.95 -8.68 -14.24
N GLU A 154 5.51 -7.60 -13.76
CA GLU A 154 6.42 -6.79 -14.54
C GLU A 154 7.74 -7.53 -14.67
N ARG A 155 8.20 -7.70 -15.90
CA ARG A 155 9.58 -8.06 -16.10
C ARG A 155 10.42 -6.87 -15.67
N ALA A 156 11.36 -7.09 -14.77
CA ALA A 156 12.37 -6.08 -14.48
C ALA A 156 12.98 -5.60 -15.81
N LEU A 157 12.84 -4.34 -16.06
CA LEU A 157 13.56 -3.67 -17.15
C LEU A 157 15.04 -3.61 -16.78
#